data_b0d4511d5565629ffa931a4cedff9680
#
_entry.id   b0d4511d5565629ffa931a4cedff9680
#
_cell.length_a   1.000
_cell.length_b   1.000
_cell.length_c   1.000
_cell.angle_alpha   90.00
_cell.angle_beta   90.00
_cell.angle_gamma   90.00
#
_symmetry.space_group_name_H-M   'P 1'
#
loop_
_entity.id
_entity.type
_entity.pdbx_description
1 polymer ?
#
loop_
_entity_poly.entity_id
_entity_poly.type
_entity_poly.pdbx_seq_one_letter_code
_entity_poly.pdbx_strand_id
1 'polypeptide(L)'
;MKKSSDHIILKGARQHNLKNIDVEIPLSNFICVTGVSGSGKSSLINDILADGLRRELNRAESIPGVHKDILGTEYLDKMIAIDQSPIGRTPRSNPVTYIKVFDDIRKLFVQLPDAKRRGYKPGRFSFNVKGGRCEACEGNGKNKLEMDFLADIWVQCTVCEG
;
A
#
# COMPACT_ATOMS: atom_id res chain seq x y z
N MET A 1 11.63 40.74 -2.17
CA MET A 1 11.21 39.76 -1.17
C MET A 1 12.08 38.52 -1.34
N LYS A 2 13.03 38.25 -0.41
CA LYS A 2 13.77 36.97 -0.37
C LYS A 2 12.77 35.91 0.01
N LYS A 3 12.47 34.96 -0.90
CA LYS A 3 11.86 33.68 -0.51
C LYS A 3 12.84 33.01 0.46
N SER A 4 12.50 32.93 1.74
CA SER A 4 13.13 31.99 2.63
C SER A 4 12.84 30.62 2.02
N SER A 5 13.88 29.94 1.59
CA SER A 5 13.73 28.58 1.08
C SER A 5 13.47 27.69 2.30
N ASP A 6 12.20 27.36 2.53
CA ASP A 6 11.80 26.44 3.56
C ASP A 6 12.41 25.08 3.23
N HIS A 7 13.06 24.44 4.20
CA HIS A 7 13.74 23.18 4.04
C HIS A 7 13.28 22.21 5.12
N ILE A 8 13.22 20.94 4.77
CA ILE A 8 13.27 19.87 5.77
C ILE A 8 14.73 19.57 6.02
N ILE A 9 15.13 19.55 7.29
CA ILE A 9 16.50 19.25 7.69
C ILE A 9 16.49 17.97 8.51
N LEU A 10 17.02 16.90 7.92
CA LEU A 10 17.26 15.64 8.63
C LEU A 10 18.65 15.67 9.26
N LYS A 11 18.74 15.55 10.57
CA LYS A 11 19.99 15.57 11.32
C LYS A 11 20.37 14.21 11.87
N GLY A 12 21.65 13.90 11.77
CA GLY A 12 22.26 12.75 12.43
C GLY A 12 21.73 11.41 11.95
N ALA A 13 21.43 11.27 10.66
CA ALA A 13 20.95 10.01 10.08
C ALA A 13 22.04 8.93 10.16
N ARG A 14 21.78 7.83 10.92
CA ARG A 14 22.75 6.76 11.22
C ARG A 14 22.14 5.37 11.21
N GLN A 15 21.02 5.19 10.53
CA GLN A 15 20.39 3.88 10.35
C GLN A 15 21.22 3.03 9.37
N HIS A 16 21.43 1.77 9.70
CA HIS A 16 22.20 0.80 8.92
C HIS A 16 23.61 1.33 8.58
N ASN A 17 23.91 1.57 7.31
CA ASN A 17 25.23 2.02 6.82
C ASN A 17 25.39 3.56 6.74
N LEU A 18 24.40 4.33 7.19
CA LEU A 18 24.49 5.79 7.22
C LEU A 18 25.45 6.26 8.32
N LYS A 19 26.33 7.17 7.98
CA LYS A 19 27.46 7.61 8.82
C LYS A 19 27.18 8.91 9.55
N ASN A 20 26.03 9.01 10.23
CA ASN A 20 25.62 10.19 10.99
C ASN A 20 25.63 11.45 10.11
N ILE A 21 24.96 11.39 9.00
CA ILE A 21 24.89 12.48 8.02
C ILE A 21 23.73 13.43 8.28
N ASP A 22 23.93 14.70 7.94
CA ASP A 22 22.88 15.72 7.89
C ASP A 22 22.48 15.95 6.43
N VAL A 23 21.18 16.10 6.17
CA VAL A 23 20.66 16.30 4.82
C VAL A 23 19.62 17.41 4.83
N GLU A 24 19.77 18.37 3.93
CA GLU A 24 18.82 19.46 3.70
C GLU A 24 18.02 19.18 2.43
N ILE A 25 16.70 19.24 2.54
CA ILE A 25 15.75 18.92 1.48
C ILE A 25 14.91 20.19 1.23
N PRO A 26 15.14 20.92 0.12
CA PRO A 26 14.39 22.13 -0.17
C PRO A 26 12.94 21.80 -0.51
N LEU A 27 11.99 22.57 0.04
CA LEU A 27 10.57 22.43 -0.28
C LEU A 27 10.23 23.01 -1.65
N SER A 28 9.07 22.64 -2.18
CA SER A 28 8.57 23.10 -3.49
C SER A 28 9.47 22.76 -4.67
N ASN A 29 10.30 21.72 -4.54
CA ASN A 29 11.19 21.24 -5.58
C ASN A 29 10.94 19.74 -5.88
N PHE A 30 11.27 19.32 -7.10
CA PHE A 30 11.39 17.91 -7.43
C PHE A 30 12.80 17.44 -7.08
N ILE A 31 12.91 16.45 -6.21
CA ILE A 31 14.17 15.95 -5.69
C ILE A 31 14.33 14.48 -6.06
N CYS A 32 15.47 14.14 -6.63
CA CYS A 32 15.83 12.78 -6.99
C CYS A 32 17.04 12.32 -6.17
N VAL A 33 16.90 11.21 -5.44
CA VAL A 33 17.99 10.59 -4.68
C VAL A 33 18.55 9.41 -5.46
N THR A 34 19.79 9.55 -5.91
CA THR A 34 20.49 8.56 -6.75
C THR A 34 21.71 7.99 -6.03
N GLY A 35 22.23 6.89 -6.53
CA GLY A 35 23.43 6.24 -6.00
C GLY A 35 23.43 4.73 -6.26
N VAL A 36 24.57 4.09 -6.02
CA VAL A 36 24.73 2.64 -6.17
C VAL A 36 23.84 1.84 -5.20
N SER A 37 23.57 0.59 -5.53
CA SER A 37 22.84 -0.30 -4.62
C SER A 37 23.59 -0.43 -3.29
N GLY A 38 22.85 -0.43 -2.18
CA GLY A 38 23.44 -0.50 -0.82
C GLY A 38 24.02 0.81 -0.28
N SER A 39 23.95 1.94 -1.01
CA SER A 39 24.47 3.24 -0.53
C SER A 39 23.65 3.89 0.60
N GLY A 40 22.53 3.29 1.03
CA GLY A 40 21.71 3.80 2.13
C GLY A 40 20.51 4.67 1.68
N LYS A 41 20.20 4.77 0.38
CA LYS A 41 19.06 5.57 -0.12
C LYS A 41 17.73 5.19 0.52
N SER A 42 17.43 3.90 0.57
CA SER A 42 16.19 3.42 1.18
C SER A 42 16.16 3.67 2.67
N SER A 43 17.27 3.47 3.38
CA SER A 43 17.37 3.77 4.79
C SER A 43 17.18 5.26 5.09
N LEU A 44 17.73 6.13 4.25
CA LEU A 44 17.56 7.57 4.42
C LEU A 44 16.12 8.02 4.15
N ILE A 45 15.55 7.59 3.01
CA ILE A 45 14.26 8.09 2.53
C ILE A 45 13.10 7.34 3.15
N ASN A 46 13.10 5.99 3.14
CA ASN A 46 11.96 5.22 3.62
C ASN A 46 11.99 5.05 5.14
N ASP A 47 13.13 4.54 5.68
CA ASP A 47 13.18 4.14 7.08
C ASP A 47 13.29 5.35 8.02
N ILE A 48 13.94 6.45 7.62
CA ILE A 48 14.08 7.64 8.47
C ILE A 48 13.08 8.72 8.08
N LEU A 49 13.23 9.31 6.88
CA LEU A 49 12.46 10.49 6.50
C LEU A 49 10.97 10.19 6.37
N ALA A 50 10.59 9.17 5.59
CA ALA A 50 9.19 8.86 5.37
C ALA A 50 8.50 8.39 6.66
N ASP A 51 9.14 7.52 7.44
CA ASP A 51 8.55 7.05 8.70
C ASP A 51 8.51 8.15 9.77
N GLY A 52 9.51 9.03 9.81
CA GLY A 52 9.51 10.21 10.68
C GLY A 52 8.36 11.16 10.35
N LEU A 53 8.21 11.52 9.07
CA LEU A 53 7.12 12.38 8.61
C LEU A 53 5.74 11.74 8.77
N ARG A 54 5.60 10.43 8.53
CA ARG A 54 4.33 9.71 8.81
C ARG A 54 3.94 9.79 10.26
N ARG A 55 4.90 9.60 11.16
CA ARG A 55 4.66 9.69 12.61
C ARG A 55 4.22 11.08 13.01
N GLU A 56 4.89 12.10 12.53
CA GLU A 56 4.66 13.49 12.96
C GLU A 56 3.41 14.10 12.30
N LEU A 57 3.28 14.00 10.98
CA LEU A 57 2.20 14.64 10.24
C LEU A 57 0.93 13.80 10.18
N ASN A 58 1.07 12.50 9.98
CA ASN A 58 -0.08 11.61 9.79
C ASN A 58 -0.48 10.85 11.06
N ARG A 59 0.22 11.07 12.19
CA ARG A 59 0.00 10.39 13.48
C ARG A 59 0.03 8.87 13.36
N ALA A 60 0.85 8.35 12.44
CA ALA A 60 1.00 6.92 12.24
C ALA A 60 1.89 6.30 13.32
N GLU A 61 1.65 5.04 13.67
CA GLU A 61 2.49 4.25 14.61
C GLU A 61 3.78 3.75 13.95
N SER A 62 4.41 4.55 13.07
CA SER A 62 5.68 4.20 12.44
C SER A 62 6.84 4.48 13.40
N ILE A 63 7.85 3.63 13.36
CA ILE A 63 9.09 3.79 14.16
C ILE A 63 10.19 4.20 13.17
N PRO A 64 10.57 5.49 13.14
CA PRO A 64 11.62 5.95 12.24
C PRO A 64 12.97 5.36 12.60
N GLY A 65 13.80 5.12 11.60
CA GLY A 65 15.18 4.67 11.77
C GLY A 65 16.02 5.64 12.60
N VAL A 66 17.19 5.22 13.03
CA VAL A 66 18.03 5.96 13.97
C VAL A 66 18.52 7.27 13.38
N HIS A 67 18.08 8.38 13.95
CA HIS A 67 18.47 9.75 13.59
C HIS A 67 18.44 10.64 14.83
N LYS A 68 18.85 11.89 14.70
CA LYS A 68 18.83 12.86 15.80
C LYS A 68 17.53 13.66 15.80
N ASP A 69 17.18 14.28 14.66
CA ASP A 69 16.02 15.17 14.55
C ASP A 69 15.59 15.36 13.10
N ILE A 70 14.32 15.75 12.89
CA ILE A 70 13.77 16.19 11.61
C ILE A 70 13.13 17.56 11.84
N LEU A 71 13.73 18.59 11.27
CA LEU A 71 13.27 19.99 11.40
C LEU A 71 12.56 20.44 10.13
N GLY A 72 11.68 21.45 10.23
CA GLY A 72 10.95 22.02 9.12
C GLY A 72 9.65 21.28 8.79
N THR A 73 9.21 20.39 9.65
CA THR A 73 7.96 19.63 9.48
C THR A 73 6.73 20.53 9.58
N GLU A 74 6.83 21.66 10.27
CA GLU A 74 5.82 22.71 10.38
C GLU A 74 5.42 23.35 9.03
N TYR A 75 6.24 23.18 8.00
CA TYR A 75 5.94 23.67 6.65
C TYR A 75 5.13 22.67 5.82
N LEU A 76 4.78 21.50 6.37
CA LEU A 76 4.08 20.43 5.70
C LEU A 76 2.74 20.11 6.36
N ASP A 77 1.71 19.99 5.55
CA ASP A 77 0.38 19.59 6.05
C ASP A 77 0.23 18.07 6.21
N LYS A 78 0.78 17.31 5.28
CA LYS A 78 0.71 15.84 5.27
C LYS A 78 1.82 15.22 4.42
N MET A 79 2.08 13.95 4.65
CA MET A 79 3.01 13.15 3.86
C MET A 79 2.25 12.04 3.13
N ILE A 80 2.53 11.85 1.85
CA ILE A 80 2.00 10.77 1.03
C ILE A 80 3.17 9.97 0.47
N ALA A 81 3.24 8.68 0.81
CA ALA A 81 4.20 7.76 0.21
C ALA A 81 3.52 6.94 -0.88
N ILE A 82 4.16 6.89 -2.03
CA ILE A 82 3.75 6.04 -3.15
C ILE A 82 4.87 5.03 -3.37
N ASP A 83 4.53 3.76 -3.34
CA ASP A 83 5.45 2.66 -3.61
C ASP A 83 4.96 1.78 -4.76
N GLN A 84 5.78 0.83 -5.17
CA GLN A 84 5.46 -0.14 -6.21
C GLN A 84 4.94 -1.46 -5.64
N SER A 85 4.53 -1.49 -4.38
CA SER A 85 3.99 -2.68 -3.76
C SER A 85 2.70 -3.10 -4.46
N PRO A 86 2.50 -4.41 -4.70
CA PRO A 86 1.27 -4.88 -5.32
C PRO A 86 0.06 -4.53 -4.45
N ILE A 87 -1.03 -4.11 -5.09
CA ILE A 87 -2.30 -3.80 -4.43
C ILE A 87 -2.87 -5.10 -3.86
N GLY A 88 -2.78 -5.25 -2.54
CA GLY A 88 -3.26 -6.40 -1.81
C GLY A 88 -2.34 -7.63 -1.88
N ARG A 89 -2.47 -8.49 -0.87
CA ARG A 89 -1.65 -9.71 -0.72
C ARG A 89 -2.41 -10.99 -1.08
N THR A 90 -3.65 -10.87 -1.52
CA THR A 90 -4.52 -12.01 -1.80
C THR A 90 -5.07 -11.95 -3.22
N PRO A 91 -5.39 -13.10 -3.85
CA PRO A 91 -6.03 -13.14 -5.17
C PRO A 91 -7.36 -12.36 -5.24
N ARG A 92 -7.99 -12.10 -4.10
CA ARG A 92 -9.23 -11.33 -3.95
C ARG A 92 -9.02 -9.82 -3.95
N SER A 93 -7.78 -9.37 -3.79
CA SER A 93 -7.43 -7.94 -3.79
C SER A 93 -7.03 -7.53 -5.20
N ASN A 94 -7.92 -6.85 -5.91
CA ASN A 94 -7.68 -6.33 -7.24
C ASN A 94 -7.89 -4.79 -7.29
N PRO A 95 -7.35 -4.11 -8.30
CA PRO A 95 -7.46 -2.65 -8.43
C PRO A 95 -8.89 -2.14 -8.40
N VAL A 96 -9.82 -2.83 -9.07
CA VAL A 96 -11.23 -2.44 -9.18
C VAL A 96 -11.94 -2.44 -7.83
N THR A 97 -11.59 -3.41 -6.96
CA THR A 97 -12.09 -3.46 -5.58
C THR A 97 -11.44 -2.37 -4.73
N TYR A 98 -10.15 -2.13 -4.90
CA TYR A 98 -9.40 -1.12 -4.14
C TYR A 98 -9.94 0.30 -4.36
N ILE A 99 -10.20 0.68 -5.61
CA ILE A 99 -10.78 1.98 -5.98
C ILE A 99 -12.32 2.04 -5.85
N LYS A 100 -12.95 0.96 -5.33
CA LYS A 100 -14.40 0.82 -5.09
C LYS A 100 -15.30 0.82 -6.33
N VAL A 101 -14.77 0.85 -7.53
CA VAL A 101 -15.56 0.76 -8.77
C VAL A 101 -16.38 -0.54 -8.84
N PHE A 102 -15.89 -1.61 -8.22
CA PHE A 102 -16.63 -2.88 -8.16
C PHE A 102 -17.97 -2.76 -7.41
N ASP A 103 -18.11 -1.80 -6.52
CA ASP A 103 -19.37 -1.52 -5.83
C ASP A 103 -20.45 -1.02 -6.79
N ASP A 104 -20.08 -0.16 -7.74
CA ASP A 104 -21.00 0.37 -8.74
C ASP A 104 -21.34 -0.69 -9.79
N ILE A 105 -20.38 -1.52 -10.18
CA ILE A 105 -20.61 -2.69 -11.03
C ILE A 105 -21.65 -3.61 -10.38
N ARG A 106 -21.51 -3.94 -9.09
CA ARG A 106 -22.49 -4.77 -8.36
C ARG A 106 -23.89 -4.15 -8.32
N LYS A 107 -23.98 -2.84 -8.11
CA LYS A 107 -25.25 -2.12 -8.15
C LYS A 107 -25.93 -2.23 -9.52
N LEU A 108 -25.13 -2.14 -10.61
CA LEU A 108 -25.62 -2.30 -11.96
C LEU A 108 -26.17 -3.73 -12.20
N PHE A 109 -25.44 -4.76 -11.79
CA PHE A 109 -25.89 -6.16 -11.93
C PHE A 109 -27.20 -6.45 -11.19
N VAL A 110 -27.43 -5.84 -10.03
CA VAL A 110 -28.69 -5.96 -9.28
C VAL A 110 -29.88 -5.38 -10.06
N GLN A 111 -29.66 -4.43 -10.95
CA GLN A 111 -30.72 -3.79 -11.74
C GLN A 111 -31.19 -4.65 -12.91
N LEU A 112 -30.43 -5.67 -13.30
CA LEU A 112 -30.82 -6.56 -14.40
C LEU A 112 -32.14 -7.27 -14.13
N PRO A 113 -32.97 -7.49 -15.15
CA PRO A 113 -34.29 -8.12 -15.00
C PRO A 113 -34.26 -9.45 -14.27
N ASP A 114 -33.31 -10.32 -14.60
CA ASP A 114 -33.13 -11.61 -13.95
C ASP A 114 -32.71 -11.52 -12.48
N ALA A 115 -31.86 -10.55 -12.14
CA ALA A 115 -31.46 -10.32 -10.78
C ALA A 115 -32.62 -9.82 -9.91
N LYS A 116 -33.43 -8.91 -10.45
CA LYS A 116 -34.66 -8.41 -9.80
C LYS A 116 -35.68 -9.53 -9.61
N ARG A 117 -35.93 -10.34 -10.66
CA ARG A 117 -36.85 -11.47 -10.57
C ARG A 117 -36.46 -12.49 -9.50
N ARG A 118 -35.16 -12.71 -9.30
CA ARG A 118 -34.62 -13.64 -8.33
C ARG A 118 -34.36 -13.00 -6.94
N GLY A 119 -34.60 -11.70 -6.77
CA GLY A 119 -34.38 -10.96 -5.53
C GLY A 119 -32.91 -10.87 -5.11
N TYR A 120 -31.99 -10.86 -6.09
CA TYR A 120 -30.56 -10.81 -5.77
C TYR A 120 -30.14 -9.44 -5.25
N LYS A 121 -29.36 -9.45 -4.17
CA LYS A 121 -28.75 -8.27 -3.55
C LYS A 121 -27.29 -8.11 -4.03
N PRO A 122 -26.63 -6.94 -3.85
CA PRO A 122 -25.25 -6.71 -4.30
C PRO A 122 -24.25 -7.76 -3.82
N GLY A 123 -24.45 -8.33 -2.63
CA GLY A 123 -23.60 -9.40 -2.09
C GLY A 123 -23.57 -10.67 -2.94
N ARG A 124 -24.63 -10.95 -3.73
CA ARG A 124 -24.66 -12.10 -4.64
C ARG A 124 -23.63 -12.02 -5.75
N PHE A 125 -23.22 -10.82 -6.12
CA PHE A 125 -22.22 -10.53 -7.15
C PHE A 125 -20.83 -10.24 -6.55
N SER A 126 -20.58 -10.67 -5.32
CA SER A 126 -19.31 -10.48 -4.63
C SER A 126 -18.58 -11.80 -4.45
N PHE A 127 -17.34 -11.86 -4.89
CA PHE A 127 -16.46 -13.00 -4.64
C PHE A 127 -15.87 -13.01 -3.20
N ASN A 128 -16.13 -11.98 -2.40
CA ASN A 128 -15.66 -11.87 -1.02
C ASN A 128 -16.70 -12.27 0.04
N VAL A 129 -17.98 -12.34 -0.35
CA VAL A 129 -19.09 -12.51 0.59
C VAL A 129 -19.69 -13.91 0.44
N LYS A 130 -19.98 -14.56 1.56
CA LYS A 130 -20.70 -15.84 1.59
C LYS A 130 -22.03 -15.72 0.86
N GLY A 131 -22.36 -16.72 0.03
CA GLY A 131 -23.55 -16.70 -0.84
C GLY A 131 -23.38 -15.98 -2.19
N GLY A 132 -22.33 -15.21 -2.37
CA GLY A 132 -21.90 -14.63 -3.65
C GLY A 132 -20.68 -15.32 -4.24
N ARG A 133 -19.83 -15.88 -3.38
CA ARG A 133 -18.58 -16.56 -3.73
C ARG A 133 -18.77 -18.08 -3.81
N CYS A 134 -17.85 -18.73 -4.48
CA CYS A 134 -17.71 -20.19 -4.38
C CYS A 134 -17.18 -20.55 -2.99
N GLU A 135 -17.90 -21.39 -2.25
CA GLU A 135 -17.47 -21.77 -0.90
C GLU A 135 -16.31 -22.78 -0.89
N ALA A 136 -16.11 -23.55 -1.98
CA ALA A 136 -15.02 -24.52 -2.07
C ALA A 136 -13.63 -23.86 -2.15
N CYS A 137 -13.51 -22.72 -2.84
CA CYS A 137 -12.27 -21.94 -2.94
C CYS A 137 -12.36 -20.60 -2.23
N GLU A 138 -13.45 -20.33 -1.54
CA GLU A 138 -13.72 -19.08 -0.84
C GLU A 138 -13.61 -17.82 -1.71
N GLY A 139 -13.82 -17.93 -3.01
CA GLY A 139 -13.71 -16.84 -3.98
C GLY A 139 -12.30 -16.61 -4.53
N ASN A 140 -11.35 -17.49 -4.23
CA ASN A 140 -9.98 -17.39 -4.76
C ASN A 140 -9.85 -17.93 -6.20
N GLY A 141 -10.83 -18.69 -6.70
CA GLY A 141 -10.74 -19.40 -7.98
C GLY A 141 -9.77 -20.58 -7.99
N LYS A 142 -8.90 -20.66 -6.97
CA LYS A 142 -7.86 -21.67 -6.79
C LYS A 142 -7.83 -22.14 -5.35
N ASN A 143 -7.42 -23.39 -5.14
CA ASN A 143 -7.17 -23.98 -3.82
C ASN A 143 -5.66 -24.08 -3.61
N LYS A 144 -5.18 -23.69 -2.43
CA LYS A 144 -3.81 -23.83 -2.02
C LYS A 144 -3.59 -25.23 -1.49
N LEU A 145 -2.63 -25.97 -2.07
CA LEU A 145 -2.13 -27.22 -1.53
C LEU A 145 -0.82 -26.92 -0.79
N GLU A 146 -0.86 -27.02 0.53
CA GLU A 146 0.31 -26.85 1.37
C GLU A 146 1.14 -28.12 1.35
N MET A 147 2.44 -28.00 1.10
CA MET A 147 3.38 -29.09 1.07
C MET A 147 4.47 -28.86 2.11
N ASP A 148 4.65 -29.78 3.05
CA ASP A 148 5.54 -29.62 4.21
C ASP A 148 7.01 -29.28 3.87
N PHE A 149 7.49 -29.70 2.70
CA PHE A 149 8.90 -29.53 2.29
C PHE A 149 9.09 -28.86 0.93
N LEU A 150 8.02 -28.48 0.23
CA LEU A 150 8.05 -27.86 -1.10
C LEU A 150 7.27 -26.56 -1.10
N ALA A 151 7.47 -25.77 -2.16
CA ALA A 151 6.67 -24.55 -2.34
C ALA A 151 5.19 -24.93 -2.53
N ASP A 152 4.31 -24.14 -1.90
CA ASP A 152 2.86 -24.31 -2.03
C ASP A 152 2.40 -24.26 -3.50
N ILE A 153 1.51 -25.17 -3.87
CA ILE A 153 0.96 -25.25 -5.22
C ILE A 153 -0.48 -24.73 -5.22
N TRP A 154 -0.80 -23.89 -6.19
CA TRP A 154 -2.14 -23.41 -6.41
C TRP A 154 -2.81 -24.17 -7.55
N VAL A 155 -3.87 -24.92 -7.22
CA VAL A 155 -4.64 -25.71 -8.18
C VAL A 155 -5.98 -25.03 -8.44
N GLN A 156 -6.40 -24.97 -9.71
CA GLN A 156 -7.68 -24.40 -10.08
C GLN A 156 -8.83 -25.09 -9.33
N CYS A 157 -9.81 -24.31 -8.86
CA CYS A 157 -10.97 -24.86 -8.15
C CYS A 157 -11.83 -25.71 -9.10
N THR A 158 -12.04 -26.96 -8.76
CA THR A 158 -12.84 -27.91 -9.57
C THR A 158 -14.35 -27.64 -9.52
N VAL A 159 -14.82 -26.80 -8.57
CA VAL A 159 -16.24 -26.51 -8.38
C VAL A 159 -16.68 -25.29 -9.20
N CYS A 160 -15.86 -24.26 -9.30
CA CYS A 160 -16.20 -23.02 -10.03
C CYS A 160 -15.33 -22.79 -11.26
N GLU A 161 -14.32 -23.61 -11.47
CA GLU A 161 -13.37 -23.55 -12.60
C GLU A 161 -12.60 -22.22 -12.72
N GLY A 162 -12.48 -21.49 -11.60
CA GLY A 162 -11.71 -20.25 -11.51
C GLY A 162 -12.51 -18.96 -11.46
#